data_53dff377ca47bea1c737d29aae846d8e
#
_entry.id   53dff377ca47bea1c737d29aae846d8e
#
_cell.length_a   1.000
_cell.length_b   1.000
_cell.length_c   1.000
_cell.angle_alpha   90.00
_cell.angle_beta   90.00
_cell.angle_gamma   90.00
#
_symmetry.space_group_name_H-M   'P 1'
#
loop_
_entity.id
_entity.type
_entity.pdbx_description
1 polymer ?
#
loop_
_entity_poly.entity_id
_entity_poly.type
_entity_poly.pdbx_seq_one_letter_code
_entity_poly.pdbx_strand_id
1 'polypeptide(L)'
;MNRFWLGVGLLLVLLGLGLYSAQVMEDTNLPIAQTLEQAAQYAQNGQLEQGLAMLEQARQQWDSQWHDTAVLADHGPLDDIDSLFAQAKVYAQAGQRGDFAAFCMRLSQLIEAASESHSANWWNFL
;
A
#
# COMPACT_ATOMS: atom_id res chain seq x y z
N MET A 1 19.61 19.37 36.20
CA MET A 1 19.82 18.22 35.27
C MET A 1 18.57 17.38 35.07
N ASN A 2 17.75 17.12 36.09
CA ASN A 2 16.53 16.30 35.93
C ASN A 2 15.45 16.92 35.04
N ARG A 3 15.40 18.26 34.95
CA ARG A 3 14.40 18.96 34.09
C ARG A 3 14.70 18.81 32.60
N PHE A 4 15.98 18.74 32.23
CA PHE A 4 16.39 18.55 30.84
C PHE A 4 16.00 17.15 30.34
N TRP A 5 16.24 16.14 31.15
CA TRP A 5 15.89 14.75 30.82
C TRP A 5 14.38 14.54 30.72
N LEU A 6 13.59 15.20 31.60
CA LEU A 6 12.14 15.15 31.53
C LEU A 6 11.62 15.78 30.23
N GLY A 7 12.21 16.91 29.80
CA GLY A 7 11.86 17.56 28.54
C GLY A 7 12.18 16.69 27.32
N VAL A 8 13.35 16.05 27.31
CA VAL A 8 13.74 15.14 26.23
C VAL A 8 12.83 13.92 26.19
N GLY A 9 12.51 13.33 27.34
CA GLY A 9 11.60 12.19 27.42
C GLY A 9 10.20 12.54 26.91
N LEU A 10 9.67 13.71 27.31
CA LEU A 10 8.38 14.18 26.84
C LEU A 10 8.37 14.40 25.32
N LEU A 11 9.44 15.00 24.79
CA LEU A 11 9.58 15.23 23.34
C LEU A 11 9.61 13.92 22.57
N LEU A 12 10.32 12.91 23.07
CA LEU A 12 10.39 11.58 22.45
C LEU A 12 9.03 10.89 22.46
N VAL A 13 8.27 11.01 23.56
CA VAL A 13 6.91 10.46 23.65
C VAL A 13 5.97 11.14 22.66
N LEU A 14 6.03 12.46 22.54
CA LEU A 14 5.21 13.22 21.59
C LEU A 14 5.57 12.87 20.14
N LEU A 15 6.86 12.72 19.82
CA LEU A 15 7.31 12.29 18.50
C LEU A 15 6.83 10.86 18.20
N GLY A 16 6.95 9.96 19.15
CA GLY A 16 6.47 8.58 19.00
C GLY A 16 4.97 8.51 18.78
N LEU A 17 4.19 9.29 19.54
CA LEU A 17 2.74 9.36 19.36
C LEU A 17 2.37 9.99 18.02
N GLY A 18 3.09 11.02 17.59
CA GLY A 18 2.88 11.66 16.30
C GLY A 18 3.15 10.71 15.14
N LEU A 19 4.27 9.98 15.20
CA LEU A 19 4.60 8.96 14.19
C LEU A 19 3.61 7.80 14.21
N TYR A 20 3.20 7.35 15.38
CA TYR A 20 2.21 6.28 15.52
C TYR A 20 0.86 6.70 14.94
N SER A 21 0.37 7.90 15.23
CA SER A 21 -0.90 8.39 14.71
C SER A 21 -0.84 8.62 13.19
N ALA A 22 0.30 9.09 12.66
CA ALA A 22 0.51 9.22 11.22
C ALA A 22 0.47 7.84 10.55
N GLN A 23 1.10 6.82 11.14
CA GLN A 23 1.05 5.44 10.64
C GLN A 23 -0.36 4.87 10.68
N VAL A 24 -1.13 5.14 11.73
CA VAL A 24 -2.52 4.66 11.83
C VAL A 24 -3.40 5.30 10.76
N MET A 25 -3.18 6.56 10.40
CA MET A 25 -3.95 7.25 9.35
C MET A 25 -3.57 6.82 7.94
N GLU A 26 -2.32 6.41 7.71
CA GLU A 26 -1.83 5.88 6.43
C GLU A 26 -2.05 4.37 6.30
N ASP A 27 -2.52 3.72 7.36
CA ASP A 27 -2.42 2.27 7.59
C ASP A 27 -3.39 1.42 6.77
N THR A 28 -4.22 2.01 5.93
CA THR A 28 -5.14 1.18 5.15
C THR A 28 -4.54 0.72 3.83
N ASN A 29 -3.73 1.56 3.15
CA ASN A 29 -3.17 1.24 1.84
C ASN A 29 -1.67 0.96 1.86
N LEU A 30 -0.94 1.47 2.86
CA LEU A 30 0.51 1.29 2.94
C LEU A 30 0.93 -0.19 3.06
N PRO A 31 0.28 -1.04 3.89
CA PRO A 31 0.63 -2.46 3.93
C PRO A 31 0.42 -3.17 2.60
N ILE A 32 -0.61 -2.81 1.84
CA ILE A 32 -0.88 -3.37 0.51
C ILE A 32 0.24 -2.99 -0.45
N ALA A 33 0.63 -1.72 -0.46
CA ALA A 33 1.73 -1.23 -1.30
C ALA A 33 3.05 -1.93 -0.97
N GLN A 34 3.35 -2.12 0.31
CA GLN A 34 4.55 -2.84 0.75
C GLN A 34 4.53 -4.30 0.33
N THR A 35 3.38 -4.96 0.40
CA THR A 35 3.22 -6.34 -0.07
C THR A 35 3.51 -6.45 -1.57
N LEU A 36 3.05 -5.48 -2.36
CA LEU A 36 3.32 -5.43 -3.80
C LEU A 36 4.79 -5.17 -4.11
N GLU A 37 5.46 -4.31 -3.34
CA GLU A 37 6.90 -4.10 -3.47
C GLU A 37 7.68 -5.39 -3.19
N GLN A 38 7.28 -6.15 -2.17
CA GLN A 38 7.87 -7.44 -1.87
C GLN A 38 7.64 -8.44 -3.00
N ALA A 39 6.44 -8.44 -3.60
CA ALA A 39 6.14 -9.28 -4.75
C ALA A 39 7.10 -8.99 -5.91
N ALA A 40 7.36 -7.72 -6.18
CA ALA A 40 8.30 -7.30 -7.22
C ALA A 40 9.73 -7.78 -6.92
N GLN A 41 10.16 -7.66 -5.66
CA GLN A 41 11.49 -8.09 -5.23
C GLN A 41 11.67 -9.60 -5.36
N TYR A 42 10.68 -10.40 -4.98
CA TYR A 42 10.72 -11.84 -5.15
C TYR A 42 10.87 -12.22 -6.62
N ALA A 43 10.11 -11.57 -7.49
CA ALA A 43 10.19 -11.84 -8.94
C ALA A 43 11.56 -11.49 -9.51
N GLN A 44 12.13 -10.35 -9.10
CA GLN A 44 13.47 -9.93 -9.55
C GLN A 44 14.56 -10.90 -9.08
N ASN A 45 14.38 -11.53 -7.92
CA ASN A 45 15.30 -12.51 -7.37
C ASN A 45 15.10 -13.92 -7.93
N GLY A 46 14.26 -14.08 -8.93
CA GLY A 46 13.98 -15.39 -9.55
C GLY A 46 12.96 -16.25 -8.81
N GLN A 47 12.24 -15.68 -7.84
CA GLN A 47 11.23 -16.37 -7.03
C GLN A 47 9.83 -15.91 -7.45
N LEU A 48 9.46 -16.22 -8.70
CA LEU A 48 8.21 -15.74 -9.30
C LEU A 48 6.98 -16.32 -8.61
N GLU A 49 7.03 -17.58 -8.19
CA GLU A 49 5.91 -18.22 -7.47
C GLU A 49 5.61 -17.52 -6.15
N GLN A 50 6.65 -17.15 -5.40
CA GLN A 50 6.50 -16.40 -4.16
C GLN A 50 5.99 -14.98 -4.44
N GLY A 51 6.46 -14.36 -5.52
CA GLY A 51 5.96 -13.07 -5.96
C GLY A 51 4.46 -13.13 -6.28
N LEU A 52 4.02 -14.18 -6.97
CA LEU A 52 2.60 -14.38 -7.27
C LEU A 52 1.77 -14.57 -5.99
N ALA A 53 2.27 -15.32 -5.03
CA ALA A 53 1.60 -15.50 -3.73
C ALA A 53 1.43 -14.17 -3.01
N MET A 54 2.45 -13.30 -3.03
CA MET A 54 2.37 -11.96 -2.45
C MET A 54 1.37 -11.07 -3.20
N LEU A 55 1.31 -11.19 -4.52
CA LEU A 55 0.32 -10.46 -5.33
C LEU A 55 -1.11 -10.86 -4.94
N GLU A 56 -1.37 -12.15 -4.79
CA GLU A 56 -2.69 -12.66 -4.37
C GLU A 56 -3.05 -12.18 -2.96
N GLN A 57 -2.08 -12.14 -2.05
CA GLN A 57 -2.29 -11.60 -0.72
C GLN A 57 -2.65 -10.12 -0.77
N ALA A 58 -1.95 -9.33 -1.57
CA ALA A 58 -2.24 -7.91 -1.74
C ALA A 58 -3.64 -7.69 -2.33
N ARG A 59 -4.04 -8.52 -3.28
CA ARG A 59 -5.37 -8.47 -3.88
C ARG A 59 -6.47 -8.76 -2.85
N GLN A 60 -6.28 -9.78 -2.01
CA GLN A 60 -7.23 -10.09 -0.95
C GLN A 60 -7.34 -8.94 0.05
N GLN A 61 -6.23 -8.32 0.43
CA GLN A 61 -6.21 -7.15 1.31
C GLN A 61 -6.96 -5.97 0.67
N TRP A 62 -6.74 -5.73 -0.62
CA TRP A 62 -7.39 -4.68 -1.37
C TRP A 62 -8.90 -4.91 -1.45
N ASP A 63 -9.33 -6.11 -1.85
CA ASP A 63 -10.74 -6.46 -1.99
C ASP A 63 -11.48 -6.36 -0.65
N SER A 64 -10.90 -6.84 0.45
CA SER A 64 -11.54 -6.80 1.76
C SER A 64 -11.71 -5.37 2.26
N GLN A 65 -10.78 -4.47 1.93
CA GLN A 65 -10.79 -3.10 2.38
C GLN A 65 -11.80 -2.23 1.62
N TRP A 66 -11.96 -2.48 0.32
CA TRP A 66 -12.82 -1.67 -0.55
C TRP A 66 -14.20 -2.24 -0.76
N HIS A 67 -14.47 -3.46 -0.28
CA HIS A 67 -15.78 -4.08 -0.39
C HIS A 67 -16.86 -3.28 0.35
N ASP A 68 -16.52 -2.73 1.51
CA ASP A 68 -17.46 -1.95 2.34
C ASP A 68 -17.59 -0.50 1.87
N THR A 69 -16.57 0.05 1.20
CA THR A 69 -16.56 1.43 0.74
C THR A 69 -16.90 1.59 -0.75
N ALA A 70 -16.96 0.51 -1.50
CA ALA A 70 -17.25 0.51 -2.93
C ALA A 70 -18.64 1.06 -3.27
N VAL A 71 -19.56 1.07 -2.31
CA VAL A 71 -20.93 1.60 -2.48
C VAL A 71 -20.94 3.13 -2.57
N LEU A 72 -19.89 3.79 -2.05
CA LEU A 72 -19.83 5.25 -1.92
C LEU A 72 -18.74 5.91 -2.77
N ALA A 73 -17.84 5.13 -3.41
CA ALA A 73 -16.70 5.65 -4.17
C ALA A 73 -16.96 5.59 -5.67
N ASP A 74 -16.38 6.55 -6.40
CA ASP A 74 -16.33 6.54 -7.85
C ASP A 74 -15.59 5.29 -8.34
N HIS A 75 -16.21 4.52 -9.23
CA HIS A 75 -15.71 3.19 -9.61
C HIS A 75 -14.51 3.21 -10.57
N GLY A 76 -14.18 4.34 -11.19
CA GLY A 76 -13.14 4.44 -12.19
C GLY A 76 -11.74 4.01 -11.74
N PRO A 77 -11.17 4.59 -10.64
CA PRO A 77 -9.83 4.20 -10.17
C PRO A 77 -9.75 2.77 -9.65
N LEU A 78 -10.85 2.25 -9.10
CA LEU A 78 -10.93 0.87 -8.61
C LEU A 78 -10.85 -0.14 -9.75
N ASP A 79 -11.53 0.14 -10.87
CA ASP A 79 -11.51 -0.71 -12.06
C ASP A 79 -10.10 -0.78 -12.66
N ASP A 80 -9.36 0.33 -12.68
CA ASP A 80 -7.97 0.36 -13.16
C ASP A 80 -7.05 -0.50 -12.30
N ILE A 81 -7.20 -0.43 -10.98
CA ILE A 81 -6.40 -1.22 -10.05
C ILE A 81 -6.72 -2.72 -10.20
N ASP A 82 -8.00 -3.08 -10.28
CA ASP A 82 -8.41 -4.47 -10.51
C ASP A 82 -7.86 -5.02 -11.82
N SER A 83 -7.88 -4.22 -12.89
CA SER A 83 -7.32 -4.59 -14.19
C SER A 83 -5.82 -4.83 -14.11
N LEU A 84 -5.09 -3.99 -13.38
CA LEU A 84 -3.65 -4.14 -13.20
C LEU A 84 -3.28 -5.39 -12.39
N PHE A 85 -4.07 -5.74 -11.36
CA PHE A 85 -3.90 -6.99 -10.64
C PHE A 85 -4.05 -8.20 -11.57
N ALA A 86 -5.07 -8.19 -12.43
CA ALA A 86 -5.30 -9.27 -13.39
C ALA A 86 -4.16 -9.38 -14.40
N GLN A 87 -3.67 -8.25 -14.92
CA GLN A 87 -2.55 -8.22 -15.86
C GLN A 87 -1.26 -8.73 -15.23
N ALA A 88 -0.95 -8.32 -13.99
CA ALA A 88 0.22 -8.80 -13.27
C ALA A 88 0.17 -10.32 -13.10
N LYS A 89 -0.99 -10.88 -12.78
CA LYS A 89 -1.18 -12.31 -12.64
C LYS A 89 -0.89 -13.05 -13.95
N VAL A 90 -1.35 -12.51 -15.08
CA VAL A 90 -1.09 -13.10 -16.40
C VAL A 90 0.41 -13.12 -16.70
N TYR A 91 1.12 -12.03 -16.40
CA TYR A 91 2.57 -11.99 -16.60
C TYR A 91 3.30 -13.01 -15.74
N ALA A 92 2.86 -13.22 -14.50
CA ALA A 92 3.43 -14.25 -13.63
C ALA A 92 3.21 -15.65 -14.20
N GLN A 93 2.01 -15.94 -14.69
CA GLN A 93 1.67 -17.22 -15.30
C GLN A 93 2.45 -17.47 -16.59
N ALA A 94 2.76 -16.40 -17.32
CA ALA A 94 3.56 -16.47 -18.55
C ALA A 94 5.08 -16.54 -18.28
N GLY A 95 5.52 -16.46 -17.03
CA GLY A 95 6.93 -16.50 -16.67
C GLY A 95 7.69 -15.22 -16.96
N GLN A 96 7.01 -14.11 -17.18
CA GLN A 96 7.61 -12.81 -17.51
C GLN A 96 7.89 -12.01 -16.24
N ARG A 97 9.04 -12.27 -15.62
CA ARG A 97 9.43 -11.69 -14.33
C ARG A 97 9.54 -10.16 -14.35
N GLY A 98 10.15 -9.62 -15.40
CA GLY A 98 10.35 -8.17 -15.53
C GLY A 98 9.04 -7.42 -15.63
N ASP A 99 8.14 -7.88 -16.47
CA ASP A 99 6.81 -7.27 -16.64
C ASP A 99 5.97 -7.41 -15.37
N PHE A 100 6.01 -8.57 -14.73
CA PHE A 100 5.33 -8.80 -13.45
C PHE A 100 5.83 -7.82 -12.39
N ALA A 101 7.14 -7.68 -12.22
CA ALA A 101 7.72 -6.76 -11.25
C ALA A 101 7.33 -5.30 -11.54
N ALA A 102 7.35 -4.89 -12.81
CA ALA A 102 6.97 -3.54 -13.21
C ALA A 102 5.51 -3.25 -12.89
N PHE A 103 4.60 -4.21 -13.13
CA PHE A 103 3.19 -4.04 -12.80
C PHE A 103 2.95 -4.01 -11.29
N CYS A 104 3.67 -4.81 -10.51
CA CYS A 104 3.58 -4.76 -9.05
C CYS A 104 4.02 -3.39 -8.51
N MET A 105 5.09 -2.82 -9.04
CA MET A 105 5.54 -1.48 -8.63
C MET A 105 4.55 -0.40 -9.04
N ARG A 106 3.96 -0.51 -10.22
CA ARG A 106 2.93 0.43 -10.66
C ARG A 106 1.69 0.37 -9.78
N LEU A 107 1.25 -0.84 -9.41
CA LEU A 107 0.14 -1.03 -8.47
C LEU A 107 0.45 -0.41 -7.12
N SER A 108 1.64 -0.62 -6.60
CA SER A 108 2.10 -0.04 -5.33
C SER A 108 1.98 1.49 -5.37
N GLN A 109 2.47 2.12 -6.44
CA GLN A 109 2.42 3.57 -6.61
C GLN A 109 0.99 4.11 -6.71
N LEU A 110 0.12 3.41 -7.44
CA LEU A 110 -1.28 3.82 -7.60
C LEU A 110 -2.06 3.71 -6.28
N ILE A 111 -1.79 2.67 -5.51
CA ILE A 111 -2.44 2.46 -4.21
C ILE A 111 -1.97 3.53 -3.21
N GLU A 112 -0.69 3.87 -3.19
CA GLU A 112 -0.17 4.98 -2.38
C GLU A 112 -0.78 6.31 -2.80
N ALA A 113 -0.88 6.58 -4.11
CA ALA A 113 -1.48 7.81 -4.62
C ALA A 113 -2.96 7.93 -4.26
N ALA A 114 -3.70 6.83 -4.29
CA ALA A 114 -5.11 6.81 -3.86
C ALA A 114 -5.24 7.15 -2.38
N SER A 115 -4.32 6.68 -1.54
CA SER A 115 -4.26 7.01 -0.12
C SER A 115 -4.00 8.51 0.10
N GLU A 116 -3.04 9.08 -0.63
CA GLU A 116 -2.70 10.50 -0.53
C GLU A 116 -3.84 11.40 -1.00
N SER A 117 -4.49 11.06 -2.11
CA SER A 117 -5.62 11.86 -2.59
C SER A 117 -6.81 11.83 -1.63
N HIS A 118 -7.02 10.73 -0.93
CA HIS A 118 -8.06 10.63 0.08
C HIS A 118 -7.76 11.49 1.29
N SER A 119 -6.51 11.54 1.74
CA SER A 119 -6.08 12.41 2.84
C SER A 119 -6.11 13.89 2.43
N ALA A 120 -5.75 14.22 1.18
CA ALA A 120 -5.83 15.58 0.66
C ALA A 120 -7.28 16.10 0.60
N ASN A 121 -8.24 15.25 0.24
CA ASN A 121 -9.66 15.59 0.25
C ASN A 121 -10.17 15.86 1.66
N TRP A 122 -9.60 15.21 2.66
CA TRP A 122 -9.95 15.44 4.06
C TRP A 122 -9.60 16.87 4.50
N TRP A 123 -8.47 17.41 4.05
CA TRP A 123 -8.04 18.78 4.33
C TRP A 123 -8.94 19.82 3.68
N ASN A 124 -9.54 19.52 2.57
CA ASN A 124 -10.46 20.43 1.88
C ASN A 124 -11.82 20.55 2.57
N PHE A 125 -12.17 19.63 3.46
CA PHE A 125 -13.41 19.69 4.26
C PHE A 125 -13.24 20.40 5.59
N LEU A 126 -12.03 20.72 5.99
CA LEU A 126 -11.71 21.49 7.18
C LEU A 126 -11.37 22.93 6.83
#